data_9f104534943d606f284b98a96a90c72b
#
_entry.id   9f104534943d606f284b98a96a90c72b
#
_cell.length_a   1.000
_cell.length_b   1.000
_cell.length_c   1.000
_cell.angle_alpha   90.00
_cell.angle_beta   90.00
_cell.angle_gamma   90.00
#
_symmetry.space_group_name_H-M   'P 1'
#
loop_
_entity.id
_entity.type
_entity.pdbx_description
1 polymer ?
#
loop_
_entity_poly.entity_id
_entity_poly.type
_entity_poly.pdbx_seq_one_letter_code
_entity_poly.pdbx_strand_id
1 'polypeptide(L)'
;MADLLSHRQFFGDRERDFALTPEMITELERVTGRGIGGLCRAMFAGDFHHAEIVHTVRLGLIGGGVSPEEAGALVAAFAHPRPLSETYPLAVAILETLWFGSSETKRDRE
;
A
#
# COMPACT_ATOMS: atom_id res chain seq x y z
N MET A 1 -19.27 8.13 -1.25
CA MET A 1 -18.82 7.56 -2.52
C MET A 1 -17.65 6.64 -2.31
N ALA A 2 -17.68 5.48 -2.91
CA ALA A 2 -16.58 4.54 -2.79
C ALA A 2 -15.33 5.11 -3.46
N ASP A 3 -14.22 4.94 -2.80
CA ASP A 3 -12.94 5.40 -3.32
C ASP A 3 -12.36 4.32 -4.23
N LEU A 4 -12.20 4.63 -5.51
CA LEU A 4 -11.68 3.68 -6.49
C LEU A 4 -10.28 3.21 -6.17
N LEU A 5 -9.51 4.01 -5.42
CA LEU A 5 -8.12 3.73 -5.17
C LEU A 5 -7.87 3.32 -3.73
N SER A 6 -8.92 2.89 -3.02
CA SER A 6 -8.82 2.47 -1.62
C SER A 6 -8.95 0.95 -1.51
N HIS A 7 -8.08 0.36 -0.72
CA HIS A 7 -8.08 -1.07 -0.42
C HIS A 7 -8.30 -1.24 1.08
N ARG A 8 -9.24 -2.09 1.45
CA ARG A 8 -9.54 -2.33 2.86
C ARG A 8 -9.15 -3.76 3.23
N GLN A 9 -8.42 -3.88 4.33
CA GLN A 9 -7.89 -5.17 4.75
C GLN A 9 -7.55 -5.13 6.23
N PHE A 10 -7.70 -6.25 6.90
CA PHE A 10 -7.28 -6.37 8.30
C PHE A 10 -5.77 -6.18 8.39
N PHE A 11 -5.34 -5.32 9.29
CA PHE A 11 -3.93 -5.05 9.49
C PHE A 11 -3.70 -4.68 10.95
N GLY A 12 -2.86 -5.46 11.61
CA GLY A 12 -2.58 -5.23 13.02
C GLY A 12 -3.73 -5.72 13.87
N ASP A 13 -4.56 -4.79 14.32
CA ASP A 13 -5.62 -5.10 15.27
C ASP A 13 -7.02 -4.80 14.73
N ARG A 14 -7.15 -4.34 13.50
CA ARG A 14 -8.45 -3.98 12.95
C ARG A 14 -8.39 -3.86 11.44
N GLU A 15 -9.56 -3.67 10.83
CA GLU A 15 -9.64 -3.33 9.42
C GLU A 15 -9.07 -1.93 9.21
N ARG A 16 -8.29 -1.79 8.14
CA ARG A 16 -7.68 -0.51 7.79
C ARG A 16 -7.92 -0.21 6.33
N ASP A 17 -8.01 1.07 6.00
CA ASP A 17 -8.08 1.52 4.62
C ASP A 17 -6.69 1.94 4.17
N PHE A 18 -6.34 1.51 2.96
CA PHE A 18 -5.06 1.85 2.36
C PHE A 18 -5.33 2.56 1.04
N ALA A 19 -4.72 3.72 0.83
CA ALA A 19 -4.90 4.47 -0.41
C ALA A 19 -3.62 5.24 -0.70
N LEU A 20 -3.20 5.24 -1.97
CA LEU A 20 -2.05 6.03 -2.39
C LEU A 20 -2.58 7.25 -3.15
N THR A 21 -2.77 8.34 -2.42
CA THR A 21 -3.16 9.61 -3.03
C THR A 21 -2.00 10.14 -3.86
N PRO A 22 -2.25 11.13 -4.74
CA PRO A 22 -1.13 11.71 -5.51
C PRO A 22 0.03 12.18 -4.64
N GLU A 23 -0.27 12.76 -3.47
CA GLU A 23 0.79 13.18 -2.55
C GLU A 23 1.58 11.98 -2.03
N MET A 24 0.89 10.89 -1.74
CA MET A 24 1.56 9.70 -1.23
C MET A 24 2.34 9.00 -2.33
N ILE A 25 1.87 9.05 -3.57
CA ILE A 25 2.64 8.52 -4.69
C ILE A 25 3.96 9.27 -4.82
N THR A 26 3.90 10.60 -4.78
CA THR A 26 5.11 11.40 -4.89
C THR A 26 6.08 11.08 -3.76
N GLU A 27 5.57 10.94 -2.54
CA GLU A 27 6.41 10.62 -1.41
C GLU A 27 6.99 9.21 -1.54
N LEU A 28 6.20 8.27 -2.03
CA LEU A 28 6.67 6.90 -2.23
C LEU A 28 7.80 6.87 -3.26
N GLU A 29 7.67 7.64 -4.34
CA GLU A 29 8.76 7.74 -5.31
C GLU A 29 10.01 8.33 -4.69
N ARG A 30 9.84 9.33 -3.84
CA ARG A 30 10.98 9.97 -3.20
C ARG A 30 11.72 9.01 -2.28
N VAL A 31 10.98 8.27 -1.44
CA VAL A 31 11.65 7.42 -0.44
C VAL A 31 12.19 6.13 -1.04
N THR A 32 11.61 5.66 -2.16
CA THR A 32 12.11 4.44 -2.79
C THR A 32 13.15 4.70 -3.87
N GLY A 33 13.20 5.94 -4.39
CA GLY A 33 14.11 6.27 -5.47
C GLY A 33 13.68 5.73 -6.82
N ARG A 34 12.42 5.32 -6.97
CA ARG A 34 11.89 4.77 -8.22
C ARG A 34 10.63 5.50 -8.63
N GLY A 35 10.38 5.56 -9.94
CA GLY A 35 9.07 5.98 -10.41
C GLY A 35 8.03 4.93 -10.06
N ILE A 36 6.77 5.39 -9.93
CA ILE A 36 5.70 4.49 -9.49
C ILE A 36 5.50 3.31 -10.44
N GLY A 37 5.66 3.54 -11.75
CA GLY A 37 5.51 2.45 -12.71
C GLY A 37 6.56 1.37 -12.53
N GLY A 38 7.81 1.78 -12.34
CA GLY A 38 8.89 0.82 -12.11
C GLY A 38 8.72 0.09 -10.79
N LEU A 39 8.26 0.81 -9.76
CA LEU A 39 8.01 0.18 -8.47
C LEU A 39 6.93 -0.90 -8.59
N CYS A 40 5.83 -0.59 -9.28
CA CYS A 40 4.77 -1.58 -9.47
C CYS A 40 5.26 -2.79 -10.24
N ARG A 41 6.01 -2.58 -11.32
CA ARG A 41 6.53 -3.70 -12.11
C ARG A 41 7.43 -4.59 -11.28
N ALA A 42 8.33 -3.99 -10.51
CA ALA A 42 9.26 -4.77 -9.70
C ALA A 42 8.51 -5.52 -8.59
N MET A 43 7.55 -4.85 -7.97
CA MET A 43 6.78 -5.46 -6.89
C MET A 43 5.95 -6.63 -7.41
N PHE A 44 5.26 -6.44 -8.54
CA PHE A 44 4.44 -7.51 -9.11
C PHE A 44 5.29 -8.69 -9.59
N ALA A 45 6.52 -8.42 -9.99
CA ALA A 45 7.43 -9.47 -10.44
C ALA A 45 8.14 -10.17 -9.28
N GLY A 46 7.94 -9.70 -8.05
CA GLY A 46 8.62 -10.28 -6.91
C GLY A 46 10.06 -9.82 -6.75
N ASP A 47 10.44 -8.75 -7.45
CA ASP A 47 11.79 -8.22 -7.41
C ASP A 47 11.76 -6.89 -6.68
N PHE A 48 11.76 -6.95 -5.36
CA PHE A 48 11.52 -5.76 -4.53
C PHE A 48 12.55 -5.67 -3.41
N HIS A 49 12.70 -4.47 -2.87
CA HIS A 49 13.44 -4.27 -1.63
C HIS A 49 12.47 -4.29 -0.47
N HIS A 50 12.91 -4.81 0.66
CA HIS A 50 12.07 -4.87 1.86
C HIS A 50 11.52 -3.49 2.21
N ALA A 51 12.36 -2.46 2.10
CA ALA A 51 11.93 -1.10 2.42
C ALA A 51 10.77 -0.65 1.53
N GLU A 52 10.69 -1.15 0.30
CA GLU A 52 9.60 -0.78 -0.59
C GLU A 52 8.26 -1.30 -0.10
N ILE A 53 8.25 -2.51 0.48
CA ILE A 53 7.03 -3.03 1.10
C ILE A 53 6.63 -2.14 2.28
N VAL A 54 7.58 -1.84 3.16
CA VAL A 54 7.28 -1.09 4.38
C VAL A 54 6.76 0.30 4.03
N HIS A 55 7.40 0.99 3.10
CA HIS A 55 6.96 2.33 2.71
C HIS A 55 5.61 2.31 2.02
N THR A 56 5.36 1.30 1.17
CA THR A 56 4.06 1.18 0.49
C THR A 56 2.93 1.05 1.51
N VAL A 57 3.12 0.18 2.51
CA VAL A 57 2.11 0.00 3.54
C VAL A 57 1.95 1.27 4.37
N ARG A 58 3.05 1.89 4.79
CA ARG A 58 3.01 3.09 5.61
C ARG A 58 2.28 4.23 4.90
N LEU A 59 2.66 4.49 3.65
CA LEU A 59 2.05 5.59 2.91
C LEU A 59 0.62 5.27 2.53
N GLY A 60 0.30 3.99 2.32
CA GLY A 60 -1.08 3.58 2.11
C GLY A 60 -1.94 3.88 3.32
N LEU A 61 -1.43 3.63 4.52
CA LEU A 61 -2.15 3.95 5.75
C LEU A 61 -2.41 5.45 5.87
N ILE A 62 -1.39 6.26 5.57
CA ILE A 62 -1.56 7.72 5.64
C ILE A 62 -2.61 8.18 4.63
N GLY A 63 -2.55 7.67 3.41
CA GLY A 63 -3.54 8.01 2.40
C GLY A 63 -4.93 7.54 2.78
N GLY A 64 -5.02 6.50 3.61
CA GLY A 64 -6.29 6.00 4.10
C GLY A 64 -6.81 6.72 5.33
N GLY A 65 -6.08 7.71 5.83
CA GLY A 65 -6.57 8.53 6.93
C GLY A 65 -5.80 8.43 8.24
N VAL A 66 -4.78 7.59 8.30
CA VAL A 66 -3.99 7.43 9.52
C VAL A 66 -2.94 8.54 9.57
N SER A 67 -2.68 9.07 10.75
CA SER A 67 -1.65 10.11 10.88
C SER A 67 -0.27 9.52 10.58
N PRO A 68 0.67 10.36 10.13
CA PRO A 68 2.02 9.84 9.85
C PRO A 68 2.67 9.18 11.05
N GLU A 69 2.44 9.73 12.25
CA GLU A 69 3.02 9.15 13.46
C GLU A 69 2.44 7.79 13.76
N GLU A 70 1.12 7.68 13.65
CA GLU A 70 0.47 6.40 13.91
C GLU A 70 0.83 5.37 12.83
N ALA A 71 0.91 5.82 11.57
CA ALA A 71 1.29 4.91 10.49
C ALA A 71 2.69 4.36 10.72
N GLY A 72 3.62 5.21 11.15
CA GLY A 72 4.97 4.74 11.46
C GLY A 72 4.98 3.71 12.57
N ALA A 73 4.19 3.95 13.62
CA ALA A 73 4.10 2.99 14.72
C ALA A 73 3.48 1.68 14.28
N LEU A 74 2.45 1.75 13.44
CA LEU A 74 1.76 0.55 12.96
C LEU A 74 2.67 -0.32 12.10
N VAL A 75 3.43 0.28 11.17
CA VAL A 75 4.32 -0.55 10.36
C VAL A 75 5.49 -1.07 11.17
N ALA A 76 5.96 -0.32 12.18
CA ALA A 76 7.02 -0.81 13.03
C ALA A 76 6.58 -2.03 13.83
N ALA A 77 5.31 -2.09 14.20
CA ALA A 77 4.78 -3.20 15.01
C ALA A 77 4.27 -4.35 14.15
N PHE A 78 3.63 -4.07 13.02
CA PHE A 78 2.87 -5.08 12.30
C PHE A 78 3.34 -5.34 10.87
N ALA A 79 4.34 -4.63 10.39
CA ALA A 79 4.86 -4.88 9.05
C ALA A 79 6.34 -5.20 9.08
N HIS A 80 7.13 -4.33 9.69
CA HIS A 80 8.57 -4.46 9.65
C HIS A 80 9.07 -5.80 10.19
N PRO A 81 8.56 -6.30 11.32
CA PRO A 81 9.03 -7.56 11.89
C PRO A 81 8.27 -8.79 11.43
N ARG A 82 7.30 -8.63 10.51
CA ARG A 82 6.44 -9.75 10.13
C ARG A 82 6.99 -10.47 8.90
N PRO A 83 6.60 -11.75 8.72
CA PRO A 83 7.05 -12.49 7.53
C PRO A 83 6.62 -11.85 6.24
N LEU A 84 7.44 -11.98 5.21
CA LEU A 84 7.12 -11.44 3.90
C LEU A 84 5.86 -12.07 3.32
N SER A 85 5.56 -13.32 3.70
CA SER A 85 4.33 -13.97 3.23
C SER A 85 3.08 -13.22 3.69
N GLU A 86 3.19 -12.36 4.72
CA GLU A 86 2.08 -11.54 5.17
C GLU A 86 2.11 -10.14 4.56
N THR A 87 3.29 -9.54 4.48
CA THR A 87 3.39 -8.13 4.11
C THR A 87 3.46 -7.93 2.60
N TYR A 88 4.06 -8.87 1.87
CA TYR A 88 4.16 -8.76 0.42
C TYR A 88 2.79 -8.75 -0.25
N PRO A 89 1.86 -9.68 0.06
CA PRO A 89 0.54 -9.62 -0.58
C PRO A 89 -0.20 -8.33 -0.28
N LEU A 90 -0.01 -7.76 0.91
CA LEU A 90 -0.64 -6.49 1.24
C LEU A 90 -0.08 -5.36 0.38
N ALA A 91 1.24 -5.28 0.25
CA ALA A 91 1.84 -4.24 -0.59
C ALA A 91 1.38 -4.39 -2.04
N VAL A 92 1.32 -5.63 -2.55
CA VAL A 92 0.84 -5.88 -3.89
C VAL A 92 -0.60 -5.40 -4.04
N ALA A 93 -1.46 -5.72 -3.05
CA ALA A 93 -2.87 -5.33 -3.12
C ALA A 93 -3.01 -3.81 -3.16
N ILE A 94 -2.19 -3.09 -2.39
CA ILE A 94 -2.24 -1.63 -2.39
C ILE A 94 -1.85 -1.09 -3.77
N LEU A 95 -0.78 -1.63 -4.35
CA LEU A 95 -0.32 -1.16 -5.66
C LEU A 95 -1.26 -1.60 -6.78
N GLU A 96 -1.86 -2.78 -6.67
CA GLU A 96 -2.85 -3.23 -7.66
C GLU A 96 -4.08 -2.33 -7.64
N THR A 97 -4.49 -1.92 -6.44
CA THR A 97 -5.62 -1.01 -6.33
C THR A 97 -5.32 0.31 -7.00
N LEU A 98 -4.11 0.80 -6.83
CA LEU A 98 -3.70 2.03 -7.51
C LEU A 98 -3.71 1.84 -9.03
N TRP A 99 -3.23 0.69 -9.52
CA TRP A 99 -3.04 0.46 -10.95
C TRP A 99 -4.37 0.16 -11.65
N PHE A 100 -5.21 -0.69 -11.03
CA PHE A 100 -6.41 -1.21 -11.68
C PHE A 100 -7.71 -0.64 -11.11
N GLY A 101 -7.65 0.04 -9.97
CA GLY A 101 -8.84 0.41 -9.23
C GLY A 101 -9.24 -0.69 -8.28
N SER A 102 -10.20 -0.42 -7.41
CA SER A 102 -10.60 -1.40 -6.41
C SER A 102 -11.34 -2.57 -7.07
N SER A 103 -11.22 -3.76 -6.50
CA SER A 103 -11.86 -4.93 -7.07
C SER A 103 -13.38 -4.82 -7.01
N GLU A 104 -13.91 -4.12 -6.01
CA GLU A 104 -15.36 -3.90 -5.94
C GLU A 104 -15.84 -3.10 -7.13
N THR A 105 -15.12 -2.04 -7.48
CA THR A 105 -15.47 -1.21 -8.61
C THR A 105 -15.39 -2.01 -9.91
N LYS A 106 -14.36 -2.81 -10.05
CA LYS A 106 -14.20 -3.63 -11.25
C LYS A 106 -15.35 -4.61 -11.40
N ARG A 107 -15.76 -5.22 -10.27
CA ARG A 107 -16.85 -6.17 -10.31
C ARG A 107 -18.15 -5.51 -10.68
N ASP A 108 -18.35 -4.28 -10.21
CA ASP A 108 -19.59 -3.56 -10.48
C ASP A 108 -19.74 -3.24 -11.96
N ARG A 109 -18.64 -3.17 -12.69
CA ARG A 109 -18.71 -2.83 -14.11
C ARG A 109 -19.00 -4.02 -15.00
N GLU A 110 -18.97 -5.19 -14.45
CA GLU A 110 -19.32 -6.37 -15.20
C GLU A 110 -20.81 -6.61 -15.13
#